data_d27d0a4a0e92e7f14bcc3f84a1754d8f
#
_entry.id   d27d0a4a0e92e7f14bcc3f84a1754d8f
#
_cell.length_a   1.000
_cell.length_b   1.000
_cell.length_c   1.000
_cell.angle_alpha   90.00
_cell.angle_beta   90.00
_cell.angle_gamma   90.00
#
_symmetry.space_group_name_H-M   'P 1'
#
loop_
_entity.id
_entity.type
_entity.pdbx_description
1 polymer ?
#
loop_
_entity_poly.entity_id
_entity_poly.type
_entity_poly.pdbx_seq_one_letter_code
_entity_poly.pdbx_strand_id
1 'polypeptide(L)'
;MEQVAKLLNGKGNIAILTGPSGDAGGLQRMEGYENILKNYPEIKQVVAPADCQWDTASAQSTVESWLSAYDLDAIVCENDGMAVGAGNAAGANSGIVIAGVDGTPDASKLFRMAVSPVRFLRTAALWAANGIEAAVKLLKGETLDTTEIVTDNTWIDSSNVKDYE
;
A
#
# COMPACT_ATOMS: atom_id res chain seq x y z
N MET A 1 -1.96 -5.74 3.66
CA MET A 1 -1.65 -6.23 5.03
C MET A 1 -1.34 -7.73 5.08
N GLU A 2 -2.16 -8.63 4.56
CA GLU A 2 -1.92 -10.09 4.60
C GLU A 2 -0.54 -10.53 4.08
N GLN A 3 -0.09 -9.96 2.96
CA GLN A 3 1.22 -10.26 2.41
C GLN A 3 2.37 -9.72 3.29
N VAL A 4 2.18 -8.55 3.90
CA VAL A 4 3.14 -8.00 4.87
C VAL A 4 3.28 -8.95 6.06
N ALA A 5 2.15 -9.42 6.61
CA ALA A 5 2.17 -10.38 7.71
C ALA A 5 2.91 -11.67 7.36
N LYS A 6 2.73 -12.21 6.15
CA LYS A 6 3.48 -13.37 5.66
C LYS A 6 4.97 -13.11 5.54
N LEU A 7 5.38 -11.94 5.04
CA LEU A 7 6.78 -11.55 4.93
C LEU A 7 7.47 -11.42 6.30
N LEU A 8 6.72 -10.96 7.30
CA LEU A 8 7.18 -10.85 8.68
C LEU A 8 7.10 -12.18 9.44
N ASN A 9 6.68 -13.28 8.78
CA ASN A 9 6.42 -14.57 9.45
C ASN A 9 5.47 -14.45 10.66
N GLY A 10 4.50 -13.54 10.56
CA GLY A 10 3.44 -13.33 11.53
C GLY A 10 3.80 -12.53 12.77
N LYS A 11 5.01 -11.95 12.86
CA LYS A 11 5.45 -11.14 14.00
C LYS A 11 6.33 -9.97 13.58
N GLY A 12 6.33 -8.90 14.36
CA GLY A 12 7.20 -7.74 14.14
C GLY A 12 6.51 -6.42 14.48
N ASN A 13 7.27 -5.36 14.38
CA ASN A 13 6.83 -4.00 14.65
C ASN A 13 6.48 -3.29 13.34
N ILE A 14 5.28 -2.75 13.26
CA ILE A 14 4.83 -2.03 12.06
C ILE A 14 4.41 -0.61 12.37
N ALA A 15 4.49 0.24 11.34
CA ALA A 15 3.90 1.57 11.31
C ALA A 15 3.02 1.72 10.07
N ILE A 16 2.03 2.61 10.13
CA ILE A 16 1.06 2.82 9.05
C ILE A 16 1.02 4.31 8.68
N LEU A 17 1.16 4.60 7.38
CA LEU A 17 0.97 5.93 6.79
C LEU A 17 -0.38 5.98 6.09
N THR A 18 -1.19 6.98 6.44
CA THR A 18 -2.54 7.16 5.93
C THR A 18 -2.66 8.39 5.04
N GLY A 19 -3.67 8.40 4.20
CA GLY A 19 -4.13 9.59 3.51
C GLY A 19 -4.89 10.55 4.43
N PRO A 20 -5.53 11.60 3.84
CA PRO A 20 -6.28 12.60 4.60
C PRO A 20 -7.35 11.98 5.47
N SER A 21 -7.45 12.49 6.70
CA SER A 21 -8.46 12.09 7.65
C SER A 21 -9.88 12.27 7.06
N GLY A 22 -10.68 11.22 7.08
CA GLY A 22 -12.03 11.22 6.49
C GLY A 22 -12.11 10.83 5.01
N ASP A 23 -11.00 10.56 4.33
CA ASP A 23 -11.03 9.99 2.98
C ASP A 23 -11.62 8.57 3.02
N ALA A 24 -12.65 8.33 2.20
CA ALA A 24 -13.38 7.06 2.22
C ALA A 24 -12.49 5.87 1.82
N GLY A 25 -11.57 6.07 0.87
CA GLY A 25 -10.63 5.03 0.44
C GLY A 25 -9.62 4.69 1.52
N GLY A 26 -9.11 5.71 2.24
CA GLY A 26 -8.22 5.52 3.38
C GLY A 26 -8.91 4.78 4.53
N LEU A 27 -10.13 5.18 4.89
CA LEU A 27 -10.91 4.51 5.94
C LEU A 27 -11.16 3.02 5.64
N GLN A 28 -11.50 2.68 4.40
CA GLN A 28 -11.71 1.28 3.98
C GLN A 28 -10.41 0.47 4.00
N ARG A 29 -9.28 1.06 3.59
CA ARG A 29 -7.97 0.41 3.67
C ARG A 29 -7.58 0.15 5.11
N MET A 30 -7.76 1.14 5.99
CA MET A 30 -7.46 1.02 7.40
C MET A 30 -8.28 -0.08 8.07
N GLU A 31 -9.60 -0.13 7.83
CA GLU A 31 -10.46 -1.21 8.30
C GLU A 31 -9.97 -2.58 7.83
N GLY A 32 -9.58 -2.69 6.56
CA GLY A 32 -8.99 -3.92 6.00
C GLY A 32 -7.69 -4.31 6.71
N TYR A 33 -6.83 -3.37 7.04
CA TYR A 33 -5.58 -3.62 7.77
C TYR A 33 -5.85 -4.12 9.18
N GLU A 34 -6.74 -3.46 9.90
CA GLU A 34 -7.13 -3.85 11.26
C GLU A 34 -7.77 -5.25 11.31
N ASN A 35 -8.63 -5.57 10.33
CA ASN A 35 -9.26 -6.88 10.26
C ASN A 35 -8.23 -8.01 10.04
N ILE A 36 -7.21 -7.78 9.23
CA ILE A 36 -6.13 -8.76 9.02
C ILE A 36 -5.25 -8.87 10.27
N LEU A 37 -4.89 -7.76 10.91
CA LEU A 37 -4.02 -7.75 12.09
C LEU A 37 -4.61 -8.54 13.27
N LYS A 38 -5.94 -8.67 13.37
CA LYS A 38 -6.60 -9.53 14.37
C LYS A 38 -6.12 -10.99 14.32
N ASN A 39 -5.70 -11.46 13.14
CA ASN A 39 -5.20 -12.83 12.93
C ASN A 39 -3.69 -12.96 13.23
N TYR A 40 -2.99 -11.86 13.49
CA TYR A 40 -1.54 -11.82 13.70
C TYR A 40 -1.19 -11.08 14.98
N PRO A 41 -1.48 -11.63 16.16
CA PRO A 41 -1.35 -10.92 17.46
C PRO A 41 0.11 -10.58 17.84
N GLU A 42 1.11 -11.18 17.17
CA GLU A 42 2.51 -10.86 17.38
C GLU A 42 3.02 -9.74 16.46
N ILE A 43 2.21 -9.26 15.50
CA ILE A 43 2.48 -8.03 14.77
C ILE A 43 1.97 -6.86 15.61
N LYS A 44 2.88 -5.94 15.95
CA LYS A 44 2.58 -4.79 16.80
C LYS A 44 2.65 -3.51 16.01
N GLN A 45 1.57 -2.77 15.97
CA GLN A 45 1.60 -1.38 15.54
C GLN A 45 2.18 -0.54 16.68
N VAL A 46 3.44 -0.11 16.56
CA VAL A 46 4.21 0.51 17.64
C VAL A 46 4.04 2.03 17.74
N VAL A 47 3.42 2.63 16.74
CA VAL A 47 3.11 4.06 16.68
C VAL A 47 1.71 4.26 16.07
N ALA A 48 1.00 5.31 16.47
CA ALA A 48 -0.29 5.65 15.87
C ALA A 48 -0.14 5.92 14.37
N PRO A 49 -1.15 5.58 13.52
CA PRO A 49 -1.12 5.90 12.10
C PRO A 49 -0.91 7.40 11.90
N ALA A 50 -0.11 7.76 10.90
CA ALA A 50 0.16 9.16 10.58
C ALA A 50 -0.51 9.56 9.26
N ASP A 51 -1.30 10.63 9.33
CA ASP A 51 -1.90 11.28 8.16
C ASP A 51 -0.83 12.08 7.42
N CYS A 52 -0.42 11.58 6.26
CA CYS A 52 0.58 12.20 5.38
C CYS A 52 -0.03 12.80 4.11
N GLN A 53 -1.36 12.97 4.04
CA GLN A 53 -2.06 13.68 2.96
C GLN A 53 -1.74 13.14 1.55
N TRP A 54 -1.48 11.83 1.40
CA TRP A 54 -1.02 11.18 0.17
C TRP A 54 0.35 11.69 -0.35
N ASP A 55 1.05 12.51 0.44
CA ASP A 55 2.24 13.25 0.05
C ASP A 55 3.55 12.51 0.37
N THR A 56 4.44 12.46 -0.61
CA THR A 56 5.72 11.75 -0.52
C THR A 56 6.68 12.40 0.48
N ALA A 57 6.76 13.74 0.51
CA ALA A 57 7.72 14.44 1.37
C ALA A 57 7.28 14.38 2.84
N SER A 58 5.97 14.51 3.09
CA SER A 58 5.37 14.33 4.41
C SER A 58 5.63 12.93 4.95
N ALA A 59 5.42 11.90 4.11
CA ALA A 59 5.70 10.52 4.46
C ALA A 59 7.18 10.29 4.78
N GLN A 60 8.09 10.84 3.98
CA GLN A 60 9.53 10.74 4.21
C GLN A 60 9.92 11.33 5.57
N SER A 61 9.53 12.56 5.84
CA SER A 61 9.85 13.25 7.10
C SER A 61 9.28 12.52 8.33
N THR A 62 8.07 11.97 8.20
CA THR A 62 7.42 11.17 9.23
C THR A 62 8.23 9.90 9.53
N VAL A 63 8.63 9.18 8.49
CA VAL A 63 9.39 7.94 8.63
C VAL A 63 10.80 8.20 9.17
N GLU A 64 11.49 9.25 8.75
CA GLU A 64 12.77 9.64 9.33
C GLU A 64 12.67 9.85 10.85
N SER A 65 11.59 10.48 11.31
CA SER A 65 11.31 10.65 12.73
C SER A 65 11.03 9.31 13.43
N TRP A 66 10.25 8.43 12.80
CA TRP A 66 9.93 7.12 13.37
C TRP A 66 11.14 6.22 13.49
N LEU A 67 12.01 6.18 12.47
CA LEU A 67 13.23 5.38 12.49
C LEU A 67 14.24 5.81 13.57
N SER A 68 14.12 7.05 14.03
CA SER A 68 14.92 7.54 15.16
C SER A 68 14.37 7.09 16.53
N ALA A 69 13.11 6.66 16.59
CA ALA A 69 12.41 6.39 17.83
C ALA A 69 11.96 4.92 17.99
N TYR A 70 11.82 4.19 16.89
CA TYR A 70 11.25 2.85 16.87
C TYR A 70 12.05 1.90 16.00
N ASP A 71 12.19 0.65 16.44
CA ASP A 71 12.65 -0.44 15.58
C ASP A 71 11.45 -0.94 14.77
N LEU A 72 11.48 -0.73 13.45
CA LEU A 72 10.41 -1.10 12.54
C LEU A 72 10.81 -2.25 11.63
N ASP A 73 9.96 -3.26 11.54
CA ASP A 73 10.11 -4.38 10.59
C ASP A 73 9.31 -4.12 9.29
N ALA A 74 8.22 -3.34 9.37
CA ALA A 74 7.49 -2.91 8.18
C ALA A 74 6.83 -1.54 8.31
N ILE A 75 6.65 -0.89 7.16
CA ILE A 75 5.86 0.34 7.00
C ILE A 75 4.81 0.08 5.93
N VAL A 76 3.55 0.23 6.30
CA VAL A 76 2.40 0.04 5.41
C VAL A 76 1.85 1.41 5.03
N CYS A 77 1.81 1.67 3.74
CA CYS A 77 1.37 2.95 3.20
C CYS A 77 0.07 2.75 2.40
N GLU A 78 -0.88 3.61 2.60
CA GLU A 78 -2.16 3.54 1.89
C GLU A 78 -2.06 3.94 0.42
N ASN A 79 -0.94 4.55 -0.02
CA ASN A 79 -0.63 4.75 -1.44
C ASN A 79 0.86 4.61 -1.74
N ASP A 80 1.20 4.57 -3.01
CA ASP A 80 2.56 4.45 -3.50
C ASP A 80 3.40 5.72 -3.31
N GLY A 81 2.77 6.91 -3.38
CA GLY A 81 3.46 8.17 -3.12
C GLY A 81 4.11 8.19 -1.74
N MET A 82 3.35 7.79 -0.72
CA MET A 82 3.87 7.66 0.64
C MET A 82 4.87 6.51 0.78
N ALA A 83 4.67 5.39 0.06
CA ALA A 83 5.62 4.29 0.05
C ALA A 83 6.97 4.69 -0.55
N VAL A 84 6.98 5.54 -1.57
CA VAL A 84 8.21 6.15 -2.12
C VAL A 84 8.91 6.99 -1.05
N GLY A 85 8.17 7.84 -0.33
CA GLY A 85 8.71 8.63 0.78
C GLY A 85 9.31 7.76 1.88
N ALA A 86 8.58 6.72 2.29
CA ALA A 86 9.05 5.76 3.28
C ALA A 86 10.33 5.03 2.83
N GLY A 87 10.40 4.63 1.56
CA GLY A 87 11.57 3.99 0.97
C GLY A 87 12.80 4.91 0.93
N ASN A 88 12.60 6.19 0.61
CA ASN A 88 13.66 7.20 0.63
C ASN A 88 14.22 7.38 2.05
N ALA A 89 13.35 7.45 3.06
CA ALA A 89 13.75 7.58 4.47
C ALA A 89 14.46 6.34 5.01
N ALA A 90 13.94 5.16 4.71
CA ALA A 90 14.53 3.89 5.19
C ALA A 90 15.87 3.60 4.53
N GLY A 91 16.05 4.02 3.29
CA GLY A 91 17.28 3.79 2.52
C GLY A 91 17.45 2.36 2.02
N ALA A 92 18.46 2.20 1.18
CA ALA A 92 18.82 0.89 0.61
C ALA A 92 19.28 -0.07 1.70
N ASN A 93 18.84 -1.31 1.60
CA ASN A 93 19.27 -2.40 2.49
C ASN A 93 18.86 -2.24 3.97
N SER A 94 17.85 -1.43 4.29
CA SER A 94 17.34 -1.31 5.65
C SER A 94 16.76 -2.62 6.22
N GLY A 95 16.34 -3.52 5.35
CA GLY A 95 15.62 -4.74 5.75
C GLY A 95 14.14 -4.50 6.07
N ILE A 96 13.69 -3.24 6.13
CA ILE A 96 12.30 -2.88 6.43
C ILE A 96 11.40 -3.20 5.23
N VAL A 97 10.31 -3.93 5.48
CA VAL A 97 9.29 -4.18 4.46
C VAL A 97 8.44 -2.92 4.26
N ILE A 98 8.41 -2.38 3.05
CA ILE A 98 7.55 -1.25 2.73
C ILE A 98 6.47 -1.72 1.75
N ALA A 99 5.22 -1.42 2.06
CA ALA A 99 4.07 -1.77 1.22
C ALA A 99 3.28 -0.52 0.84
N GLY A 100 2.87 -0.43 -0.42
CA GLY A 100 2.03 0.63 -0.97
C GLY A 100 0.81 0.08 -1.69
N VAL A 101 0.06 0.98 -2.30
CA VAL A 101 -1.12 0.72 -3.14
C VAL A 101 -1.00 1.63 -4.36
N ASP A 102 -1.43 1.19 -5.52
CA ASP A 102 -1.61 1.80 -6.83
C ASP A 102 -0.77 1.14 -7.93
N GLY A 103 0.47 0.74 -7.69
CA GLY A 103 1.37 0.16 -8.70
C GLY A 103 1.93 1.21 -9.66
N THR A 104 2.38 2.35 -9.12
CA THR A 104 2.91 3.45 -9.92
C THR A 104 4.32 3.15 -10.47
N PRO A 105 4.73 3.75 -11.62
CA PRO A 105 6.06 3.57 -12.14
C PRO A 105 7.19 4.00 -11.20
N ASP A 106 6.96 5.05 -10.39
CA ASP A 106 7.98 5.54 -9.46
C ASP A 106 8.18 4.57 -8.29
N ALA A 107 7.10 3.99 -7.79
CA ALA A 107 7.17 2.92 -6.82
C ALA A 107 7.89 1.69 -7.40
N SER A 108 7.61 1.30 -8.64
CA SER A 108 8.30 0.20 -9.32
C SER A 108 9.81 0.43 -9.47
N LYS A 109 10.26 1.68 -9.62
CA LYS A 109 11.71 2.02 -9.66
C LYS A 109 12.43 1.72 -8.35
N LEU A 110 11.79 1.90 -7.19
CA LEU A 110 12.40 1.58 -5.89
C LEU A 110 12.77 0.10 -5.77
N PHE A 111 12.01 -0.79 -6.39
CA PHE A 111 12.35 -2.21 -6.48
C PHE A 111 13.66 -2.45 -7.21
N ARG A 112 13.85 -1.77 -8.34
CA ARG A 112 15.04 -1.96 -9.19
C ARG A 112 16.31 -1.46 -8.54
N MET A 113 16.20 -0.47 -7.67
CA MET A 113 17.34 0.13 -6.98
C MET A 113 17.80 -0.68 -5.76
N ALA A 114 17.20 -1.84 -5.50
CA ALA A 114 17.46 -2.68 -4.31
C ALA A 114 17.29 -1.90 -2.98
N VAL A 115 16.51 -0.84 -2.99
CA VAL A 115 16.38 0.11 -1.88
C VAL A 115 15.54 -0.48 -0.74
N SER A 116 14.71 -1.49 -1.00
CA SER A 116 13.94 -2.22 0.03
C SER A 116 13.13 -3.34 -0.63
N PRO A 117 12.66 -4.36 0.07
CA PRO A 117 11.61 -5.25 -0.43
C PRO A 117 10.27 -4.51 -0.45
N VAL A 118 10.20 -3.39 -1.20
CA VAL A 118 8.98 -2.61 -1.41
C VAL A 118 8.02 -3.46 -2.25
N ARG A 119 6.77 -3.52 -1.86
CA ARG A 119 5.76 -4.35 -2.51
C ARG A 119 4.48 -3.57 -2.70
N PHE A 120 3.90 -3.61 -3.90
CA PHE A 120 2.75 -2.81 -4.29
C PHE A 120 1.58 -3.69 -4.70
N LEU A 121 0.40 -3.17 -4.50
CA LEU A 121 -0.83 -3.73 -4.99
C LEU A 121 -1.32 -2.88 -6.16
N ARG A 122 -1.44 -3.44 -7.35
CA ARG A 122 -1.91 -2.71 -8.54
C ARG A 122 -3.41 -2.84 -8.68
N THR A 123 -4.12 -1.70 -8.73
CA THR A 123 -5.57 -1.67 -8.82
C THR A 123 -6.11 -0.67 -9.84
N ALA A 124 -5.45 0.49 -10.02
CA ALA A 124 -6.02 1.64 -10.73
C ALA A 124 -6.40 1.37 -12.19
N ALA A 125 -5.56 0.69 -12.96
CA ALA A 125 -5.84 0.42 -14.38
C ALA A 125 -7.06 -0.51 -14.57
N LEU A 126 -7.23 -1.48 -13.69
CA LEU A 126 -8.33 -2.43 -13.75
C LEU A 126 -9.65 -1.77 -13.33
N TRP A 127 -9.62 -0.89 -12.32
CA TRP A 127 -10.80 -0.11 -11.94
C TRP A 127 -11.28 0.80 -13.07
N ALA A 128 -10.36 1.50 -13.73
CA ALA A 128 -10.69 2.36 -14.86
C ALA A 128 -11.31 1.55 -16.01
N ALA A 129 -10.74 0.41 -16.38
CA ALA A 129 -11.27 -0.45 -17.42
C ALA A 129 -12.68 -0.96 -17.09
N ASN A 130 -12.90 -1.49 -15.91
CA ASN A 130 -14.19 -1.99 -15.47
C ASN A 130 -15.24 -0.88 -15.37
N GLY A 131 -14.85 0.31 -14.89
CA GLY A 131 -15.74 1.47 -14.83
C GLY A 131 -16.18 1.95 -16.21
N ILE A 132 -15.26 2.01 -17.17
CA ILE A 132 -15.58 2.38 -18.56
C ILE A 132 -16.48 1.32 -19.20
N GLU A 133 -16.20 0.03 -19.01
CA GLU A 133 -17.05 -1.04 -19.54
C GLU A 133 -18.48 -0.96 -18.99
N ALA A 134 -18.62 -0.76 -17.69
CA ALA A 134 -19.93 -0.57 -17.05
C ALA A 134 -20.66 0.65 -17.62
N ALA A 135 -19.98 1.78 -17.77
CA ALA A 135 -20.56 2.98 -18.37
C ALA A 135 -21.02 2.75 -19.81
N VAL A 136 -20.24 2.04 -20.63
CA VAL A 136 -20.63 1.70 -22.00
C VAL A 136 -21.86 0.80 -22.05
N LYS A 137 -21.97 -0.20 -21.17
CA LYS A 137 -23.15 -1.07 -21.05
C LYS A 137 -24.41 -0.23 -20.73
N LEU A 138 -24.32 0.63 -19.73
CA LEU A 138 -25.43 1.51 -19.35
C LEU A 138 -25.85 2.45 -20.47
N LEU A 139 -24.90 3.04 -21.20
CA LEU A 139 -25.18 3.91 -22.36
C LEU A 139 -25.86 3.16 -23.52
N LYS A 140 -25.66 1.86 -23.65
CA LYS A 140 -26.33 1.00 -24.60
C LYS A 140 -27.73 0.53 -24.12
N GLY A 141 -28.13 0.93 -22.91
CA GLY A 141 -29.40 0.51 -22.32
C GLY A 141 -29.36 -0.91 -21.71
N GLU A 142 -28.18 -1.46 -21.54
CA GLU A 142 -27.98 -2.74 -20.85
C GLU A 142 -28.06 -2.55 -19.34
N THR A 143 -28.47 -3.58 -18.61
CA THR A 143 -28.45 -3.59 -17.15
C THR A 143 -27.13 -4.19 -16.65
N LEU A 144 -26.68 -3.71 -15.49
CA LEU A 144 -25.56 -4.35 -14.78
C LEU A 144 -26.11 -5.40 -13.82
N ASP A 145 -25.45 -6.54 -13.77
CA ASP A 145 -25.81 -7.64 -12.86
C ASP A 145 -25.56 -7.30 -11.39
N THR A 146 -24.74 -6.26 -11.14
CA THR A 146 -24.37 -5.78 -9.81
C THR A 146 -24.19 -4.27 -9.81
N THR A 147 -24.45 -3.63 -8.68
CA THR A 147 -24.15 -2.21 -8.44
C THR A 147 -22.74 -1.98 -7.91
N GLU A 148 -22.04 -3.06 -7.57
CA GLU A 148 -20.66 -3.03 -7.07
C GLU A 148 -19.78 -3.93 -7.92
N ILE A 149 -18.76 -3.35 -8.56
CA ILE A 149 -17.78 -4.07 -9.36
C ILE A 149 -16.50 -4.21 -8.54
N VAL A 150 -16.29 -5.38 -7.98
CA VAL A 150 -15.06 -5.72 -7.26
C VAL A 150 -14.01 -6.16 -8.26
N THR A 151 -12.80 -5.62 -8.14
CA THR A 151 -11.66 -6.00 -8.97
C THR A 151 -10.62 -6.75 -8.13
N ASP A 152 -10.08 -7.80 -8.71
CA ASP A 152 -8.95 -8.49 -8.08
C ASP A 152 -7.69 -7.61 -8.10
N ASN A 153 -7.01 -7.62 -6.99
CA ASN A 153 -5.77 -6.87 -6.82
C ASN A 153 -4.57 -7.78 -7.04
N THR A 154 -3.58 -7.29 -7.79
CA THR A 154 -2.35 -8.03 -8.03
C THR A 154 -1.24 -7.55 -7.12
N TRP A 155 -0.66 -8.46 -6.38
CA TRP A 155 0.54 -8.20 -5.60
C TRP A 155 1.75 -8.12 -6.53
N ILE A 156 2.48 -6.99 -6.47
CA ILE A 156 3.69 -6.76 -7.27
C ILE A 156 4.89 -6.80 -6.34
N ASP A 157 5.87 -7.62 -6.70
CA ASP A 157 7.15 -7.71 -6.01
C ASP A 157 8.31 -7.96 -6.98
N SER A 158 9.51 -8.14 -6.48
CA SER A 158 10.70 -8.36 -7.31
C SER A 158 10.61 -9.56 -8.26
N SER A 159 9.69 -10.50 -8.02
CA SER A 159 9.51 -11.69 -8.88
C SER A 159 8.70 -11.40 -10.13
N ASN A 160 7.80 -10.41 -10.10
CA ASN A 160 6.86 -10.13 -11.18
C ASN A 160 6.82 -8.66 -11.63
N VAL A 161 7.60 -7.76 -11.02
CA VAL A 161 7.55 -6.32 -11.33
C VAL A 161 7.82 -6.01 -12.81
N LYS A 162 8.61 -6.84 -13.49
CA LYS A 162 8.92 -6.66 -14.92
C LYS A 162 7.70 -6.79 -15.84
N ASP A 163 6.66 -7.50 -15.38
CA ASP A 163 5.43 -7.71 -16.15
C ASP A 163 4.51 -6.48 -16.12
N TYR A 164 4.87 -5.47 -15.32
CA TYR A 164 4.07 -4.25 -15.06
C TYR A 164 4.79 -2.95 -15.42
N GLU A 165 5.86 -3.04 -16.20
CA GLU A 165 6.63 -1.90 -16.72
C GLU A 165 6.08 -1.32 -18.02
#